data_989a14a02049928f9606403f7eb8cdb8
#
_entry.id   989a14a02049928f9606403f7eb8cdb8
#
_cell.length_a   1.000
_cell.length_b   1.000
_cell.length_c   1.000
_cell.angle_alpha   90.00
_cell.angle_beta   90.00
_cell.angle_gamma   90.00
#
_symmetry.space_group_name_H-M   'P 1'
#
loop_
_entity.id
_entity.type
_entity.pdbx_description
1 polymer ?
#
loop_
_entity_poly.entity_id
_entity_poly.type
_entity_poly.pdbx_seq_one_letter_code
_entity_poly.pdbx_strand_id
1 'polypeptide(L)'
;MEIIADASAIMAVIVKEPERDLVIQLTQNSVIVSPNMLSYEVANALTKMMKKKVIEKEHMINAFDYFKKIPIKNIEVNMENALEIAWEYKIYAYDACYLESAKRLSLPLLTFDGNMIRVGKELGINILGGKNVGV
;
A
#
# COMPACT_ATOMS: atom_id res chain seq x y z
N MET A 1 8.16 4.36 -15.01
CA MET A 1 6.86 4.70 -14.42
C MET A 1 6.93 4.52 -12.92
N GLU A 2 6.24 5.37 -12.18
CA GLU A 2 6.17 5.28 -10.73
C GLU A 2 4.78 4.83 -10.31
N ILE A 3 4.70 4.00 -9.28
CA ILE A 3 3.45 3.47 -8.75
C ILE A 3 3.48 3.61 -7.24
N ILE A 4 2.43 4.19 -6.65
CA ILE A 4 2.30 4.21 -5.19
C ILE A 4 1.72 2.87 -4.75
N ALA A 5 2.39 2.22 -3.81
CA ALA A 5 1.93 0.97 -3.22
C ALA A 5 1.68 1.17 -1.73
N ASP A 6 0.56 0.68 -1.24
CA ASP A 6 0.26 0.69 0.18
C ASP A 6 0.73 -0.60 0.87
N ALA A 7 0.50 -0.69 2.18
CA ALA A 7 0.92 -1.85 2.94
C ALA A 7 0.22 -3.14 2.47
N SER A 8 -1.03 -3.07 2.01
CA SER A 8 -1.74 -4.27 1.55
C SER A 8 -1.06 -4.90 0.34
N ALA A 9 -0.60 -4.07 -0.60
CA ALA A 9 0.10 -4.55 -1.78
C ALA A 9 1.45 -5.17 -1.42
N ILE A 10 2.19 -4.52 -0.54
CA ILE A 10 3.50 -5.02 -0.09
C ILE A 10 3.33 -6.33 0.68
N MET A 11 2.35 -6.41 1.57
CA MET A 11 2.09 -7.63 2.33
C MET A 11 1.79 -8.81 1.42
N ALA A 12 1.05 -8.60 0.33
CA ALA A 12 0.76 -9.66 -0.63
C ALA A 12 2.03 -10.31 -1.16
N VAL A 13 3.09 -9.54 -1.33
CA VAL A 13 4.36 -10.04 -1.84
C VAL A 13 5.18 -10.72 -0.74
N ILE A 14 5.35 -10.06 0.40
CA ILE A 14 6.30 -10.54 1.42
C ILE A 14 5.77 -11.72 2.23
N VAL A 15 4.45 -11.89 2.34
CA VAL A 15 3.86 -13.07 2.99
C VAL A 15 3.22 -14.03 1.99
N LYS A 16 3.45 -13.80 0.71
CA LYS A 16 3.05 -14.70 -0.39
C LYS A 16 1.55 -14.97 -0.43
N GLU A 17 0.76 -13.90 -0.37
CA GLU A 17 -0.69 -13.99 -0.52
C GLU A 17 -1.07 -14.30 -1.99
N PRO A 18 -2.34 -14.69 -2.25
CA PRO A 18 -2.75 -15.03 -3.62
C PRO A 18 -2.52 -13.94 -4.65
N GLU A 19 -2.55 -12.66 -4.23
CA GLU A 19 -2.35 -11.51 -5.11
C GLU A 19 -0.89 -11.24 -5.45
N ARG A 20 0.05 -11.99 -4.88
CA ARG A 20 1.48 -11.75 -5.04
C ARG A 20 1.91 -11.63 -6.51
N ASP A 21 1.50 -12.59 -7.32
CA ASP A 21 1.90 -12.60 -8.72
C ASP A 21 1.33 -11.42 -9.48
N LEU A 22 0.11 -11.00 -9.15
CA LEU A 22 -0.49 -9.82 -9.75
C LEU A 22 0.30 -8.57 -9.39
N VAL A 23 0.70 -8.41 -8.14
CA VAL A 23 1.49 -7.26 -7.71
C VAL A 23 2.82 -7.22 -8.46
N ILE A 24 3.50 -8.36 -8.54
CA ILE A 24 4.78 -8.45 -9.27
C ILE A 24 4.58 -8.06 -10.73
N GLN A 25 3.53 -8.56 -11.36
CA GLN A 25 3.23 -8.24 -12.75
C GLN A 25 2.94 -6.76 -12.95
N LEU A 26 2.13 -6.17 -12.08
CA LEU A 26 1.73 -4.76 -12.19
C LEU A 26 2.89 -3.80 -11.94
N THR A 27 3.88 -4.21 -11.16
CA THR A 27 5.01 -3.35 -10.79
C THR A 27 6.27 -3.61 -11.61
N GLN A 28 6.20 -4.55 -12.53
CA GLN A 28 7.34 -4.86 -13.41
C GLN A 28 7.79 -3.60 -14.17
N ASN A 29 9.10 -3.34 -14.13
CA ASN A 29 9.69 -2.17 -14.78
C ASN A 29 9.21 -0.83 -14.25
N SER A 30 8.66 -0.81 -13.03
CA SER A 30 8.18 0.41 -12.38
C SER A 30 8.95 0.65 -11.08
N VAL A 31 9.02 1.91 -10.69
CA VAL A 31 9.56 2.30 -9.38
C VAL A 31 8.40 2.34 -8.40
N ILE A 32 8.55 1.66 -7.27
CA ILE A 32 7.57 1.73 -6.20
C ILE A 32 7.86 2.97 -5.37
N VAL A 33 6.83 3.76 -5.15
CA VAL A 33 6.88 5.00 -4.38
C VAL A 33 5.93 4.86 -3.20
N SER A 34 6.31 5.35 -2.05
CA SER A 34 5.43 5.29 -0.89
C SER A 34 5.76 6.35 0.15
N PRO A 35 4.75 6.83 0.89
CA PRO A 35 5.02 7.65 2.07
C PRO A 35 5.88 6.93 3.10
N ASN A 36 6.58 7.70 3.91
CA ASN A 36 7.59 7.19 4.84
C ASN A 36 7.03 6.21 5.89
N MET A 37 5.73 6.24 6.20
CA MET A 37 5.16 5.37 7.22
C MET A 37 4.95 3.93 6.75
N LEU A 38 5.23 3.60 5.50
CA LEU A 38 4.98 2.25 4.97
C LEU A 38 5.66 1.17 5.80
N SER A 39 6.93 1.37 6.20
CA SER A 39 7.65 0.35 6.98
C SER A 39 6.98 0.08 8.32
N TYR A 40 6.45 1.11 8.96
CA TYR A 40 5.73 0.94 10.23
C TYR A 40 4.41 0.22 10.04
N GLU A 41 3.70 0.51 8.96
CA GLU A 41 2.46 -0.19 8.66
C GLU A 41 2.70 -1.67 8.31
N VAL A 42 3.76 -1.95 7.56
CA VAL A 42 4.14 -3.34 7.26
C VAL A 42 4.47 -4.09 8.54
N ALA A 43 5.29 -3.50 9.41
CA ALA A 43 5.61 -4.11 10.69
C ALA A 43 4.34 -4.36 11.53
N ASN A 44 3.44 -3.39 11.55
CA ASN A 44 2.19 -3.53 12.30
C ASN A 44 1.31 -4.65 11.73
N ALA A 45 1.23 -4.75 10.39
CA ALA A 45 0.47 -5.82 9.75
C ALA A 45 1.05 -7.20 10.07
N LEU A 46 2.38 -7.33 10.09
CA LEU A 46 3.03 -8.58 10.45
C LEU A 46 2.73 -8.97 11.90
N THR A 47 2.76 -8.00 12.82
CA THR A 47 2.44 -8.30 14.22
C THR A 47 0.97 -8.65 14.43
N LYS A 48 0.06 -8.10 13.63
CA LYS A 48 -1.35 -8.52 13.66
C LYS A 48 -1.48 -10.00 13.27
N MET A 49 -0.75 -10.43 12.24
CA MET A 49 -0.74 -11.83 11.84
C MET A 49 -0.15 -12.73 12.94
N MET A 50 0.90 -12.27 13.58
CA MET A 50 1.52 -12.99 14.70
C MET A 50 0.52 -13.14 15.85
N LYS A 51 -0.19 -12.08 16.21
CA LYS A 51 -1.17 -12.14 17.30
C LYS A 51 -2.34 -13.05 16.97
N LYS A 52 -2.72 -13.16 15.70
CA LYS A 52 -3.75 -14.09 15.23
C LYS A 52 -3.21 -15.50 15.02
N LYS A 53 -1.93 -15.74 15.30
CA LYS A 53 -1.26 -17.03 15.14
C LYS A 53 -1.27 -17.54 13.70
N VAL A 54 -1.25 -16.61 12.74
CA VAL A 54 -1.22 -16.95 11.32
C VAL A 54 0.20 -17.19 10.83
N ILE A 55 1.19 -16.55 11.47
CA ILE A 55 2.61 -16.74 11.12
C ILE A 55 3.45 -16.99 12.38
N GLU A 56 4.54 -17.72 12.18
CA GLU A 56 5.53 -17.97 13.22
C GLU A 56 6.56 -16.83 13.22
N LYS A 57 7.34 -16.73 14.31
CA LYS A 57 8.36 -15.71 14.46
C LYS A 57 9.34 -15.66 13.28
N GLU A 58 9.83 -16.84 12.88
CA GLU A 58 10.79 -16.91 11.78
C GLU A 58 10.20 -16.37 10.49
N HIS A 59 8.97 -16.73 10.18
CA HIS A 59 8.28 -16.24 8.99
C HIS A 59 8.11 -14.72 9.05
N MET A 60 7.72 -14.19 10.21
CA MET A 60 7.55 -12.74 10.40
C MET A 60 8.86 -11.99 10.13
N ILE A 61 9.96 -12.46 10.73
CA ILE A 61 11.27 -11.81 10.56
C ILE A 61 11.74 -11.91 9.11
N ASN A 62 11.59 -13.08 8.49
CA ASN A 62 12.00 -13.27 7.09
C ASN A 62 11.19 -12.40 6.14
N ALA A 63 9.89 -12.23 6.40
CA ALA A 63 9.05 -11.37 5.58
C ALA A 63 9.53 -9.93 5.65
N PHE A 64 9.88 -9.43 6.85
CA PHE A 64 10.38 -8.07 6.97
C PHE A 64 11.76 -7.89 6.32
N ASP A 65 12.62 -8.91 6.42
CA ASP A 65 13.92 -8.88 5.72
C ASP A 65 13.71 -8.81 4.22
N TYR A 66 12.72 -9.52 3.69
CA TYR A 66 12.37 -9.44 2.28
C TYR A 66 11.90 -8.02 1.93
N PHE A 67 11.04 -7.44 2.76
CA PHE A 67 10.57 -6.06 2.56
C PHE A 67 11.73 -5.07 2.43
N LYS A 68 12.74 -5.19 3.28
CA LYS A 68 13.89 -4.28 3.26
C LYS A 68 14.67 -4.34 1.95
N LYS A 69 14.55 -5.43 1.20
CA LYS A 69 15.25 -5.60 -0.07
C LYS A 69 14.48 -5.02 -1.25
N ILE A 70 13.22 -4.67 -1.07
CA ILE A 70 12.42 -4.07 -2.14
C ILE A 70 12.83 -2.60 -2.29
N PRO A 71 13.28 -2.18 -3.48
CA PRO A 71 13.63 -0.77 -3.68
C PRO A 71 12.36 0.08 -3.66
N ILE A 72 12.27 1.00 -2.70
CA ILE A 72 11.11 1.88 -2.55
C ILE A 72 11.61 3.31 -2.41
N LYS A 73 11.07 4.19 -3.26
CA LYS A 73 11.33 5.61 -3.16
C LYS A 73 10.37 6.22 -2.15
N ASN A 74 10.90 6.73 -1.05
CA ASN A 74 10.09 7.37 -0.02
C ASN A 74 9.77 8.81 -0.38
N ILE A 75 8.56 9.24 -0.09
CA ILE A 75 8.09 10.60 -0.36
C ILE A 75 7.45 11.20 0.89
N GLU A 76 7.42 12.52 0.92
CA GLU A 76 6.71 13.26 1.96
C GLU A 76 5.25 13.43 1.58
N VAL A 77 4.40 13.53 2.58
CA VAL A 77 2.96 13.74 2.43
C VAL A 77 2.62 15.18 2.76
N ASN A 78 1.72 15.78 1.99
CA ASN A 78 1.09 17.02 2.44
C ASN A 78 0.02 16.65 3.45
N MET A 79 0.36 16.74 4.74
CA MET A 79 -0.51 16.24 5.80
C MET A 79 -1.81 17.03 5.92
N GLU A 80 -1.78 18.32 5.66
CA GLU A 80 -3.02 19.12 5.70
C GLU A 80 -4.03 18.64 4.67
N ASN A 81 -3.57 18.37 3.45
CA ASN A 81 -4.44 17.82 2.41
C ASN A 81 -4.90 16.41 2.75
N ALA A 82 -4.03 15.60 3.34
CA ALA A 82 -4.41 14.24 3.77
C ALA A 82 -5.51 14.29 4.83
N LEU A 83 -5.40 15.21 5.78
CA LEU A 83 -6.42 15.37 6.82
C LEU A 83 -7.75 15.85 6.25
N GLU A 84 -7.74 16.68 5.22
CA GLU A 84 -8.97 17.07 4.53
C GLU A 84 -9.64 15.87 3.86
N ILE A 85 -8.88 15.02 3.23
CA ILE A 85 -9.39 13.77 2.63
C ILE A 85 -9.96 12.87 3.74
N ALA A 86 -9.22 12.72 4.84
CA ALA A 86 -9.67 11.90 5.97
C ALA A 86 -11.00 12.39 6.52
N TRP A 87 -11.15 13.71 6.66
CA TRP A 87 -12.38 14.32 7.14
C TRP A 87 -13.55 14.09 6.19
N GLU A 88 -13.32 14.37 4.90
CA GLU A 88 -14.38 14.28 3.92
C GLU A 88 -14.91 12.86 3.75
N TYR A 89 -14.01 11.88 3.70
CA TYR A 89 -14.38 10.49 3.43
C TYR A 89 -14.46 9.61 4.68
N LYS A 90 -14.19 10.20 5.86
CA LYS A 90 -14.25 9.50 7.15
C LYS A 90 -13.34 8.27 7.19
N ILE A 91 -12.10 8.46 6.78
CA ILE A 91 -11.07 7.40 6.78
C ILE A 91 -9.92 7.81 7.69
N TYR A 92 -9.08 6.84 8.03
CA TYR A 92 -7.92 7.08 8.88
C TYR A 92 -6.80 7.80 8.12
N ALA A 93 -5.94 8.47 8.89
CA ALA A 93 -4.89 9.32 8.33
C ALA A 93 -3.90 8.54 7.46
N TYR A 94 -3.54 7.31 7.84
CA TYR A 94 -2.59 6.55 7.03
C TYR A 94 -3.13 6.28 5.64
N ASP A 95 -4.39 5.86 5.54
CA ASP A 95 -5.03 5.65 4.23
C ASP A 95 -5.08 6.95 3.43
N ALA A 96 -5.43 8.05 4.11
CA ALA A 96 -5.48 9.36 3.48
C ALA A 96 -4.12 9.81 2.95
N CYS A 97 -3.03 9.43 3.61
CA CYS A 97 -1.68 9.77 3.15
C CYS A 97 -1.36 9.16 1.79
N TYR A 98 -1.74 7.90 1.57
CA TYR A 98 -1.53 7.26 0.26
C TYR A 98 -2.37 7.94 -0.82
N LEU A 99 -3.63 8.25 -0.50
CA LEU A 99 -4.55 8.88 -1.44
C LEU A 99 -4.07 10.30 -1.79
N GLU A 100 -3.63 11.06 -0.79
CA GLU A 100 -3.08 12.40 -1.01
C GLU A 100 -1.89 12.35 -1.96
N SER A 101 -0.97 11.44 -1.70
CA SER A 101 0.25 11.30 -2.50
C SER A 101 -0.07 10.92 -3.94
N ALA A 102 -0.95 9.96 -4.14
CA ALA A 102 -1.34 9.52 -5.48
C ALA A 102 -2.01 10.65 -6.26
N LYS A 103 -2.92 11.39 -5.60
CA LYS A 103 -3.62 12.49 -6.25
C LYS A 103 -2.67 13.64 -6.60
N ARG A 104 -1.85 14.06 -5.64
CA ARG A 104 -0.95 15.20 -5.83
C ARG A 104 0.10 14.91 -6.90
N LEU A 105 0.62 13.70 -6.93
CA LEU A 105 1.68 13.33 -7.88
C LEU A 105 1.14 12.77 -9.19
N SER A 106 -0.17 12.62 -9.31
CA SER A 106 -0.82 12.00 -10.49
C SER A 106 -0.26 10.62 -10.81
N LEU A 107 -0.05 9.82 -9.75
CA LEU A 107 0.46 8.46 -9.88
C LEU A 107 -0.64 7.44 -9.61
N PRO A 108 -0.58 6.28 -10.24
CA PRO A 108 -1.49 5.20 -9.90
C PRO A 108 -1.23 4.70 -8.48
N LEU A 109 -2.27 4.21 -7.83
CA LEU A 109 -2.21 3.63 -6.49
C LEU A 109 -2.54 2.15 -6.56
N LEU A 110 -1.60 1.33 -6.11
CA LEU A 110 -1.78 -0.11 -6.02
C LEU A 110 -2.19 -0.47 -4.59
N THR A 111 -3.41 -0.94 -4.45
CA THR A 111 -3.99 -1.29 -3.15
C THR A 111 -5.04 -2.38 -3.29
N PHE A 112 -5.22 -3.17 -2.24
CA PHE A 112 -6.30 -4.15 -2.14
C PHE A 112 -7.31 -3.78 -1.06
N ASP A 113 -7.13 -2.62 -0.42
CA ASP A 113 -8.05 -2.13 0.61
C ASP A 113 -9.31 -1.56 -0.05
N GLY A 114 -10.48 -2.10 0.33
CA GLY A 114 -11.75 -1.71 -0.29
C GLY A 114 -12.10 -0.24 -0.11
N ASN A 115 -11.83 0.32 1.06
CA ASN A 115 -12.09 1.74 1.31
C ASN A 115 -11.19 2.64 0.47
N MET A 116 -9.93 2.29 0.36
CA MET A 116 -8.99 3.06 -0.46
C MET A 116 -9.35 2.98 -1.95
N ILE A 117 -9.78 1.80 -2.40
CA ILE A 117 -10.24 1.65 -3.78
C ILE A 117 -11.43 2.57 -4.05
N ARG A 118 -12.41 2.54 -3.17
CA ARG A 118 -13.63 3.36 -3.32
C ARG A 118 -13.31 4.85 -3.31
N VAL A 119 -12.60 5.31 -2.30
CA VAL A 119 -12.26 6.74 -2.16
C VAL A 119 -11.32 7.19 -3.26
N GLY A 120 -10.35 6.35 -3.62
CA GLY A 120 -9.43 6.65 -4.71
C GLY A 120 -10.14 6.90 -6.03
N LYS A 121 -11.13 6.08 -6.34
CA LYS A 121 -11.93 6.26 -7.56
C LYS A 121 -12.69 7.58 -7.53
N GLU A 122 -13.28 7.93 -6.39
CA GLU A 122 -13.98 9.22 -6.25
C GLU A 122 -13.05 10.41 -6.41
N LEU A 123 -11.80 10.25 -5.99
CA LEU A 123 -10.79 11.30 -6.14
C LEU A 123 -10.16 11.36 -7.54
N GLY A 124 -10.56 10.47 -8.43
CA GLY A 124 -10.00 10.42 -9.78
C GLY A 124 -8.63 9.78 -9.87
N ILE A 125 -8.23 9.01 -8.86
CA ILE A 125 -6.95 8.31 -8.84
C ILE A 125 -7.08 7.03 -9.66
N ASN A 126 -6.06 6.74 -10.47
CA ASN A 126 -6.00 5.46 -11.18
C ASN A 126 -5.66 4.36 -10.19
N ILE A 127 -6.64 3.52 -9.88
CA ILE A 127 -6.46 2.43 -8.91
C ILE A 127 -6.01 1.16 -9.64
N LEU A 128 -4.91 0.59 -9.18
CA LEU A 128 -4.45 -0.72 -9.58
C LEU A 128 -4.70 -1.67 -8.40
N GLY A 129 -5.04 -2.91 -8.70
CA GLY A 129 -5.40 -3.86 -7.66
C GLY A 129 -6.92 -3.95 -7.48
N GLY A 130 -7.35 -4.71 -6.50
CA GLY A 130 -8.78 -4.96 -6.27
C GLY A 130 -9.35 -5.94 -7.28
N LYS A 131 -10.68 -6.10 -7.23
CA LYS A 131 -11.38 -7.14 -8.01
C LYS A 131 -11.46 -6.84 -9.50
N ASN A 132 -11.30 -5.57 -9.88
CA ASN A 132 -11.50 -5.15 -11.27
C ASN A 132 -10.19 -5.00 -12.05
N VAL A 133 -9.07 -5.34 -11.44
CA VAL A 133 -7.77 -5.24 -12.10
C VAL A 133 -7.65 -6.34 -13.12
N GLY A 134 -7.27 -5.97 -14.34
CA GLY A 134 -7.13 -6.93 -15.43
C GLY A 134 -8.43 -7.35 -16.10
N VAL A 135 -9.53 -6.72 -15.74
CA VAL A 135 -10.83 -6.97 -16.36
C VAL A 135 -11.10 -5.98 -17.48
#